data_577ccd0d3a2e3315fd77c3ee92dfb29e
#
_entry.id   577ccd0d3a2e3315fd77c3ee92dfb29e
#
_cell.length_a   1.000
_cell.length_b   1.000
_cell.length_c   1.000
_cell.angle_alpha   90.00
_cell.angle_beta   90.00
_cell.angle_gamma   90.00
#
_symmetry.space_group_name_H-M   'P 1'
#
loop_
_entity.id
_entity.type
_entity.pdbx_description
1 polymer ?
#
loop_
_entity_poly.entity_id
_entity_poly.type
_entity_poly.pdbx_seq_one_letter_code
_entity_poly.pdbx_strand_id
1 'polypeptide(L)'
;IYSSMNKTISKLHAIDPFSIGLKDFGRPGNYVARQVSRWTKQYRDSETEDIPSMNNLIEWLPDNLPSEKPTRLVHGDFSLSNVIINTEDNEVASILDWELSTLGDPIADFSYHCLQYFMNPILTDENNCKELKIPILKEYVEMYMKNSEFSISDDEWNTYMGFSMFKLAAICQGITGRVRDGTAAGKNAESFFDQTIALSDFGWTLVQQ
;
A
#
# COMPACT_ATOMS: atom_id res chain seq x y z
N ILE A 1 -1.68 -12.38 15.74
CA ILE A 1 -0.69 -11.68 14.89
C ILE A 1 -1.35 -10.49 14.20
N TYR A 2 -2.37 -10.65 13.35
CA TYR A 2 -2.96 -9.55 12.58
C TYR A 2 -3.49 -8.39 13.45
N SER A 3 -4.13 -8.69 14.59
CA SER A 3 -4.55 -7.64 15.53
C SER A 3 -3.36 -6.88 16.12
N SER A 4 -2.24 -7.56 16.37
CA SER A 4 -1.01 -6.92 16.84
C SER A 4 -0.38 -6.04 15.75
N MET A 5 -0.34 -6.53 14.50
CA MET A 5 0.13 -5.72 13.36
C MET A 5 -0.72 -4.45 13.19
N ASN A 6 -2.04 -4.56 13.29
CA ASN A 6 -2.96 -3.42 13.23
C ASN A 6 -2.65 -2.38 14.32
N LYS A 7 -2.51 -2.82 15.58
CA LYS A 7 -2.12 -1.94 16.67
C LYS A 7 -0.75 -1.30 16.46
N THR A 8 0.19 -2.05 15.90
CA THR A 8 1.56 -1.59 15.69
C THR A 8 1.62 -0.49 14.63
N ILE A 9 0.98 -0.69 13.47
CA ILE A 9 0.95 0.35 12.44
C ILE A 9 0.13 1.57 12.90
N SER A 10 -0.96 1.38 13.67
CA SER A 10 -1.72 2.49 14.26
C SER A 10 -0.87 3.31 15.24
N LYS A 11 -0.04 2.65 16.08
CA LYS A 11 0.90 3.33 16.99
C LYS A 11 1.98 4.10 16.21
N LEU A 12 2.50 3.53 15.13
CA LEU A 12 3.45 4.22 14.24
C LEU A 12 2.83 5.50 13.69
N HIS A 13 1.61 5.41 13.18
CA HIS A 13 0.88 6.53 12.60
C HIS A 13 0.37 7.55 13.63
N ALA A 14 0.36 7.23 14.92
CA ALA A 14 0.08 8.18 16.00
C ALA A 14 1.28 9.09 16.33
N ILE A 15 2.49 8.73 15.90
CA ILE A 15 3.69 9.52 16.17
C ILE A 15 3.65 10.83 15.38
N ASP A 16 3.68 11.96 16.09
CA ASP A 16 3.97 13.24 15.48
C ASP A 16 5.48 13.37 15.23
N PRO A 17 5.94 13.30 13.97
CA PRO A 17 7.36 13.33 13.66
C PRO A 17 8.05 14.64 14.06
N PHE A 18 7.30 15.74 14.11
CA PHE A 18 7.84 17.04 14.48
C PHE A 18 8.16 17.11 15.98
N SER A 19 7.34 16.47 16.81
CA SER A 19 7.53 16.44 18.27
C SER A 19 8.75 15.62 18.71
N ILE A 20 9.21 14.69 17.89
CA ILE A 20 10.37 13.81 18.18
C ILE A 20 11.63 14.17 17.36
N GLY A 21 11.65 15.33 16.71
CA GLY A 21 12.83 15.83 16.01
C GLY A 21 13.05 15.26 14.60
N LEU A 22 12.06 14.60 14.00
CA LEU A 22 12.15 14.02 12.65
C LEU A 22 11.62 14.93 11.53
N LYS A 23 11.62 16.26 11.74
CA LYS A 23 11.13 17.22 10.74
C LYS A 23 11.80 17.11 9.37
N ASP A 24 13.06 16.70 9.34
CA ASP A 24 13.90 16.59 8.14
C ASP A 24 13.98 15.14 7.60
N PHE A 25 13.20 14.20 8.18
CA PHE A 25 13.18 12.79 7.78
C PHE A 25 12.50 12.56 6.44
N GLY A 26 11.73 13.52 5.94
CA GLY A 26 11.03 13.48 4.66
C GLY A 26 10.40 14.81 4.33
N ARG A 27 9.68 14.87 3.20
CA ARG A 27 8.97 16.07 2.78
C ARG A 27 7.51 16.01 3.23
N PRO A 28 7.05 16.89 4.14
CA PRO A 28 5.67 16.92 4.58
C PRO A 28 4.72 17.41 3.47
N GLY A 29 3.45 17.06 3.58
CA GLY A 29 2.35 17.52 2.73
C GLY A 29 2.32 16.93 1.32
N ASN A 30 1.15 16.90 0.71
CA ASN A 30 0.90 16.42 -0.66
C ASN A 30 1.50 15.03 -0.97
N TYR A 31 1.50 14.13 0.03
CA TYR A 31 2.17 12.83 -0.10
C TYR A 31 1.60 12.02 -1.26
N VAL A 32 0.28 11.80 -1.31
CA VAL A 32 -0.37 10.99 -2.35
C VAL A 32 -0.12 11.57 -3.74
N ALA A 33 -0.28 12.89 -3.91
CA ALA A 33 -0.02 13.57 -5.18
C ALA A 33 1.42 13.34 -5.70
N ARG A 34 2.41 13.47 -4.80
CA ARG A 34 3.81 13.22 -5.16
C ARG A 34 4.07 11.77 -5.53
N GLN A 35 3.43 10.82 -4.82
CA GLN A 35 3.56 9.40 -5.11
C GLN A 35 2.89 9.06 -6.46
N VAL A 36 1.70 9.59 -6.75
CA VAL A 36 1.04 9.43 -8.06
C VAL A 36 1.97 9.91 -9.18
N SER A 37 2.52 11.13 -9.07
CA SER A 37 3.44 11.68 -10.06
C SER A 37 4.70 10.82 -10.23
N ARG A 38 5.31 10.35 -9.12
CA ARG A 38 6.50 9.50 -9.13
C ARG A 38 6.24 8.17 -9.83
N TRP A 39 5.15 7.49 -9.46
CA TRP A 39 4.84 6.16 -9.99
C TRP A 39 4.33 6.22 -11.42
N THR A 40 3.64 7.29 -11.82
CA THR A 40 3.31 7.57 -13.23
C THR A 40 4.58 7.68 -14.07
N LYS A 41 5.55 8.47 -13.61
CA LYS A 41 6.82 8.58 -14.34
C LYS A 41 7.53 7.24 -14.45
N GLN A 42 7.64 6.48 -13.35
CA GLN A 42 8.29 5.17 -13.34
C GLN A 42 7.59 4.16 -14.26
N TYR A 43 6.25 4.16 -14.26
CA TYR A 43 5.47 3.32 -15.15
C TYR A 43 5.76 3.67 -16.62
N ARG A 44 5.66 4.95 -16.98
CA ARG A 44 5.92 5.41 -18.36
C ARG A 44 7.35 5.10 -18.82
N ASP A 45 8.34 5.26 -17.95
CA ASP A 45 9.74 4.95 -18.25
C ASP A 45 9.98 3.43 -18.48
N SER A 46 9.11 2.56 -17.97
CA SER A 46 9.21 1.09 -18.05
C SER A 46 8.11 0.42 -18.87
N GLU A 47 7.22 1.19 -19.49
CA GLU A 47 6.07 0.69 -20.24
C GLU A 47 6.51 -0.24 -21.39
N THR A 48 5.88 -1.41 -21.47
CA THR A 48 6.17 -2.42 -22.50
C THR A 48 5.03 -2.55 -23.48
N GLU A 49 3.80 -2.42 -23.02
CA GLU A 49 2.58 -2.53 -23.77
C GLU A 49 1.54 -1.54 -23.24
N ASP A 50 0.54 -1.20 -24.04
CA ASP A 50 -0.57 -0.34 -23.63
C ASP A 50 -1.52 -1.09 -22.68
N ILE A 51 -1.67 -0.60 -21.45
CA ILE A 51 -2.60 -1.13 -20.46
C ILE A 51 -3.67 -0.07 -20.16
N PRO A 52 -4.89 -0.22 -20.71
CA PRO A 52 -5.93 0.81 -20.60
C PRO A 52 -6.26 1.20 -19.16
N SER A 53 -6.33 0.25 -18.24
CA SER A 53 -6.62 0.51 -16.82
C SER A 53 -5.53 1.34 -16.13
N MET A 54 -4.25 1.12 -16.48
CA MET A 54 -3.15 1.99 -16.01
C MET A 54 -3.29 3.40 -16.54
N ASN A 55 -3.63 3.57 -17.81
CA ASN A 55 -3.85 4.89 -18.41
C ASN A 55 -5.01 5.63 -17.72
N ASN A 56 -6.12 4.93 -17.51
CA ASN A 56 -7.27 5.48 -16.81
C ASN A 56 -6.92 5.92 -15.38
N LEU A 57 -6.17 5.11 -14.63
CA LEU A 57 -5.73 5.48 -13.27
C LEU A 57 -4.76 6.67 -13.28
N ILE A 58 -3.85 6.75 -14.26
CA ILE A 58 -2.91 7.87 -14.41
C ILE A 58 -3.66 9.18 -14.68
N GLU A 59 -4.73 9.14 -15.48
CA GLU A 59 -5.54 10.31 -15.80
C GLU A 59 -6.47 10.68 -14.63
N TRP A 60 -7.06 9.70 -13.96
CA TRP A 60 -8.10 9.92 -12.96
C TRP A 60 -7.53 10.34 -11.59
N LEU A 61 -6.44 9.69 -11.13
CA LEU A 61 -5.92 9.89 -9.77
C LEU A 61 -5.52 11.34 -9.45
N PRO A 62 -4.88 12.11 -10.35
CA PRO A 62 -4.51 13.51 -10.05
C PRO A 62 -5.70 14.41 -9.71
N ASP A 63 -6.86 14.16 -10.30
CA ASP A 63 -8.07 14.99 -10.13
C ASP A 63 -8.97 14.47 -8.99
N ASN A 64 -8.68 13.28 -8.45
CA ASN A 64 -9.50 12.60 -7.44
C ASN A 64 -8.67 12.20 -6.19
N LEU A 65 -7.70 13.00 -5.81
CA LEU A 65 -6.89 12.74 -4.64
C LEU A 65 -7.75 12.77 -3.36
N PRO A 66 -7.51 11.86 -2.40
CA PRO A 66 -8.21 11.91 -1.11
C PRO A 66 -7.84 13.20 -0.36
N SER A 67 -8.67 13.57 0.61
CA SER A 67 -8.40 14.71 1.47
C SER A 67 -7.06 14.55 2.19
N GLU A 68 -6.25 15.63 2.24
CA GLU A 68 -4.93 15.57 2.87
C GLU A 68 -5.05 15.24 4.36
N LYS A 69 -4.35 14.18 4.77
CA LYS A 69 -4.27 13.77 6.18
C LYS A 69 -3.06 14.42 6.86
N PRO A 70 -3.07 14.57 8.19
CA PRO A 70 -1.89 15.01 8.92
C PRO A 70 -0.66 14.18 8.57
N THR A 71 0.46 14.84 8.32
CA THR A 71 1.73 14.17 8.05
C THR A 71 2.15 13.33 9.25
N ARG A 72 2.43 12.05 9.02
CA ARG A 72 2.89 11.09 10.04
C ARG A 72 4.14 10.36 9.56
N LEU A 73 4.76 9.63 10.48
CA LEU A 73 5.81 8.68 10.13
C LEU A 73 5.16 7.46 9.48
N VAL A 74 5.55 7.15 8.25
CA VAL A 74 5.06 5.99 7.50
C VAL A 74 6.19 5.01 7.23
N HIS A 75 5.87 3.73 7.19
CA HIS A 75 6.84 2.67 6.91
C HIS A 75 7.13 2.53 5.41
N GLY A 76 6.09 2.62 4.58
CA GLY A 76 6.18 2.51 3.12
C GLY A 76 6.12 1.08 2.57
N ASP A 77 6.38 0.07 3.43
CA ASP A 77 6.30 -1.38 3.11
C ASP A 77 5.99 -2.23 4.37
N PHE A 78 5.02 -1.80 5.19
CA PHE A 78 4.63 -2.54 6.38
C PHE A 78 3.92 -3.85 5.99
N SER A 79 4.52 -4.98 6.32
CA SER A 79 4.02 -6.31 5.94
C SER A 79 4.42 -7.38 6.97
N LEU A 80 3.83 -8.57 6.85
CA LEU A 80 4.18 -9.69 7.74
C LEU A 80 5.64 -10.12 7.58
N SER A 81 6.24 -9.94 6.42
CA SER A 81 7.66 -10.24 6.18
C SER A 81 8.61 -9.23 6.86
N ASN A 82 8.11 -8.04 7.18
CA ASN A 82 8.89 -6.93 7.73
C ASN A 82 8.63 -6.71 9.23
N VAL A 83 8.19 -7.76 9.94
CA VAL A 83 8.03 -7.73 11.41
C VAL A 83 8.63 -8.97 12.06
N ILE A 84 9.08 -8.80 13.29
CA ILE A 84 9.44 -9.92 14.19
C ILE A 84 8.27 -10.15 15.13
N ILE A 85 7.79 -11.39 15.17
CA ILE A 85 6.71 -11.81 16.07
C ILE A 85 7.33 -12.52 17.27
N ASN A 86 6.94 -12.09 18.47
CA ASN A 86 7.23 -12.83 19.68
C ASN A 86 6.34 -14.08 19.74
N THR A 87 6.97 -15.26 19.83
CA THR A 87 6.27 -16.56 19.78
C THR A 87 5.54 -16.92 21.06
N GLU A 88 5.81 -16.21 22.18
CA GLU A 88 5.15 -16.47 23.47
C GLU A 88 3.75 -15.86 23.53
N ASP A 89 3.57 -14.65 22.98
CA ASP A 89 2.30 -13.89 23.03
C ASP A 89 1.69 -13.57 21.65
N ASN A 90 2.39 -13.91 20.56
CA ASN A 90 2.02 -13.60 19.18
C ASN A 90 1.91 -12.08 18.87
N GLU A 91 2.60 -11.25 19.63
CA GLU A 91 2.66 -9.81 19.41
C GLU A 91 3.85 -9.41 18.54
N VAL A 92 3.73 -8.28 17.82
CA VAL A 92 4.85 -7.70 17.07
C VAL A 92 5.89 -7.18 18.07
N ALA A 93 7.07 -7.78 18.06
CA ALA A 93 8.20 -7.39 18.88
C ALA A 93 9.05 -6.29 18.23
N SER A 94 9.15 -6.27 16.89
CA SER A 94 9.94 -5.27 16.16
C SER A 94 9.45 -5.11 14.74
N ILE A 95 9.69 -3.93 14.15
CA ILE A 95 9.49 -3.62 12.74
C ILE A 95 10.87 -3.58 12.08
N LEU A 96 10.98 -4.18 10.90
CA LEU A 96 12.21 -4.29 10.10
C LEU A 96 12.06 -3.50 8.81
N ASP A 97 13.17 -3.28 8.11
CA ASP A 97 13.23 -2.76 6.73
C ASP A 97 12.66 -1.34 6.58
N TRP A 98 13.26 -0.41 7.28
CA TRP A 98 12.87 1.01 7.32
C TRP A 98 13.34 1.84 6.13
N GLU A 99 13.94 1.23 5.09
CA GLU A 99 14.57 1.96 3.98
C GLU A 99 13.58 2.80 3.14
N LEU A 100 12.29 2.42 3.12
CA LEU A 100 11.23 3.16 2.44
C LEU A 100 10.47 4.12 3.36
N SER A 101 10.84 4.17 4.63
CA SER A 101 10.15 5.02 5.61
C SER A 101 10.39 6.51 5.34
N THR A 102 9.37 7.31 5.62
CA THR A 102 9.40 8.76 5.37
C THR A 102 8.29 9.47 6.12
N LEU A 103 8.21 10.79 5.92
CA LEU A 103 7.04 11.58 6.30
C LEU A 103 5.97 11.47 5.21
N GLY A 104 4.78 10.96 5.57
CA GLY A 104 3.75 10.66 4.59
C GLY A 104 2.33 10.69 5.13
N ASP A 105 1.43 10.15 4.31
CA ASP A 105 0.03 9.96 4.62
C ASP A 105 -0.17 8.57 5.26
N PRO A 106 -0.66 8.51 6.51
CA PRO A 106 -0.84 7.26 7.24
C PRO A 106 -1.88 6.32 6.60
N ILE A 107 -2.89 6.88 5.93
CA ILE A 107 -3.91 6.06 5.28
C ILE A 107 -3.37 5.43 3.99
N ALA A 108 -2.52 6.15 3.26
CA ALA A 108 -1.84 5.61 2.10
C ALA A 108 -0.89 4.45 2.47
N ASP A 109 -0.21 4.54 3.62
CA ASP A 109 0.64 3.45 4.14
C ASP A 109 -0.20 2.25 4.59
N PHE A 110 -1.30 2.52 5.32
CA PHE A 110 -2.22 1.47 5.76
C PHE A 110 -2.93 0.78 4.59
N SER A 111 -3.39 1.52 3.58
CA SER A 111 -4.03 0.93 2.40
C SER A 111 -3.06 0.07 1.60
N TYR A 112 -1.79 0.48 1.50
CA TYR A 112 -0.75 -0.32 0.85
C TYR A 112 -0.49 -1.64 1.62
N HIS A 113 -0.45 -1.58 2.95
CA HIS A 113 -0.40 -2.77 3.80
C HIS A 113 -1.60 -3.71 3.58
N CYS A 114 -2.80 -3.17 3.35
CA CYS A 114 -4.02 -3.95 3.12
C CYS A 114 -4.07 -4.65 1.75
N LEU A 115 -3.15 -4.37 0.81
CA LEU A 115 -3.10 -5.07 -0.48
C LEU A 115 -2.95 -6.58 -0.33
N GLN A 116 -2.39 -7.07 0.77
CA GLN A 116 -2.31 -8.50 1.06
C GLN A 116 -3.67 -9.21 1.05
N TYR A 117 -4.75 -8.53 1.38
CA TYR A 117 -6.12 -9.08 1.33
C TYR A 117 -6.63 -9.34 -0.09
N PHE A 118 -5.96 -8.81 -1.10
CA PHE A 118 -6.27 -9.02 -2.51
C PHE A 118 -5.27 -9.95 -3.21
N MET A 119 -4.08 -10.12 -2.63
CA MET A 119 -2.98 -10.84 -3.27
C MET A 119 -2.68 -12.19 -2.61
N ASN A 120 -2.98 -12.35 -1.33
CA ASN A 120 -2.71 -13.58 -0.61
C ASN A 120 -3.93 -14.51 -0.69
N PRO A 121 -3.82 -15.72 -1.31
CA PRO A 121 -4.94 -16.65 -1.47
C PRO A 121 -5.64 -17.07 -0.16
N ILE A 122 -4.93 -16.96 0.98
CA ILE A 122 -5.52 -17.25 2.29
C ILE A 122 -6.45 -16.11 2.70
N LEU A 123 -6.05 -14.84 2.48
CA LEU A 123 -6.77 -13.67 2.94
C LEU A 123 -7.89 -13.23 2.00
N THR A 124 -7.85 -13.64 0.73
CA THR A 124 -8.91 -13.37 -0.24
C THR A 124 -10.18 -14.20 0.01
N ASP A 125 -10.06 -15.31 0.73
CA ASP A 125 -11.20 -16.16 1.11
C ASP A 125 -11.58 -15.91 2.58
N GLU A 126 -12.75 -15.32 2.79
CA GLU A 126 -13.28 -15.05 4.13
C GLU A 126 -13.48 -16.33 4.98
N ASN A 127 -13.68 -17.50 4.38
CA ASN A 127 -13.80 -18.73 5.13
C ASN A 127 -12.45 -19.14 5.72
N ASN A 128 -11.37 -18.99 4.95
CA ASN A 128 -10.02 -19.20 5.46
C ASN A 128 -9.71 -18.20 6.60
N CYS A 129 -10.07 -16.92 6.41
CA CYS A 129 -9.91 -15.92 7.46
C CYS A 129 -10.63 -16.32 8.75
N LYS A 130 -11.87 -16.77 8.67
CA LYS A 130 -12.67 -17.23 9.82
C LYS A 130 -12.05 -18.45 10.51
N GLU A 131 -11.62 -19.46 9.75
CA GLU A 131 -10.98 -20.67 10.27
C GLU A 131 -9.67 -20.33 11.02
N LEU A 132 -8.86 -19.47 10.45
CA LEU A 132 -7.57 -19.03 11.01
C LEU A 132 -7.70 -17.91 12.04
N LYS A 133 -8.91 -17.43 12.33
CA LYS A 133 -9.19 -16.29 13.23
C LYS A 133 -8.43 -15.03 12.82
N ILE A 134 -8.33 -14.79 11.51
CA ILE A 134 -7.80 -13.57 10.93
C ILE A 134 -8.99 -12.64 10.64
N PRO A 135 -8.95 -11.35 11.02
CA PRO A 135 -10.03 -10.43 10.65
C PRO A 135 -10.12 -10.30 9.13
N ILE A 136 -11.32 -10.27 8.58
CA ILE A 136 -11.53 -9.93 7.16
C ILE A 136 -11.18 -8.46 6.93
N LEU A 137 -10.98 -8.06 5.67
CA LEU A 137 -10.53 -6.69 5.35
C LEU A 137 -11.39 -5.60 6.02
N LYS A 138 -12.71 -5.72 5.96
CA LYS A 138 -13.63 -4.75 6.58
C LYS A 138 -13.38 -4.62 8.08
N GLU A 139 -13.30 -5.72 8.78
CA GLU A 139 -13.02 -5.74 10.22
C GLU A 139 -11.62 -5.17 10.52
N TYR A 140 -10.65 -5.44 9.65
CA TYR A 140 -9.28 -4.95 9.80
C TYR A 140 -9.18 -3.43 9.64
N VAL A 141 -9.93 -2.86 8.69
CA VAL A 141 -10.05 -1.41 8.50
C VAL A 141 -10.77 -0.76 9.68
N GLU A 142 -11.88 -1.34 10.16
CA GLU A 142 -12.60 -0.85 11.34
C GLU A 142 -11.72 -0.87 12.61
N MET A 143 -10.89 -1.92 12.76
CA MET A 143 -9.91 -1.98 13.86
C MET A 143 -8.88 -0.86 13.78
N TYR A 144 -8.38 -0.55 12.58
CA TYR A 144 -7.43 0.54 12.39
C TYR A 144 -8.06 1.89 12.73
N MET A 145 -9.26 2.19 12.22
CA MET A 145 -10.01 3.40 12.57
C MET A 145 -10.25 3.53 14.07
N LYS A 146 -10.55 2.42 14.75
CA LYS A 146 -10.75 2.41 16.21
C LYS A 146 -9.45 2.64 16.98
N ASN A 147 -8.31 2.17 16.47
CA ASN A 147 -7.00 2.25 17.12
C ASN A 147 -6.25 3.55 16.76
N SER A 148 -6.71 4.31 15.80
CA SER A 148 -6.09 5.55 15.31
C SER A 148 -7.02 6.75 15.51
N GLU A 149 -6.52 7.95 15.24
CA GLU A 149 -7.31 9.20 15.20
C GLU A 149 -7.99 9.44 13.85
N PHE A 150 -7.81 8.53 12.88
CA PHE A 150 -8.27 8.72 11.50
C PHE A 150 -9.64 8.07 11.30
N SER A 151 -10.47 8.73 10.49
CA SER A 151 -11.69 8.19 9.92
C SER A 151 -11.62 8.24 8.40
N ILE A 152 -12.16 7.24 7.75
CA ILE A 152 -12.10 7.08 6.29
C ILE A 152 -13.52 6.74 5.83
N SER A 153 -14.06 7.47 4.85
CA SER A 153 -15.29 7.09 4.16
C SER A 153 -15.02 5.96 3.16
N ASP A 154 -16.07 5.28 2.71
CA ASP A 154 -15.93 4.19 1.72
C ASP A 154 -15.34 4.73 0.40
N ASP A 155 -15.75 5.93 -0.05
CA ASP A 155 -15.23 6.55 -1.27
C ASP A 155 -13.73 6.90 -1.15
N GLU A 156 -13.33 7.50 -0.01
CA GLU A 156 -11.90 7.76 0.26
C GLU A 156 -11.11 6.45 0.33
N TRP A 157 -11.66 5.41 0.95
CA TRP A 157 -11.02 4.11 1.02
C TRP A 157 -10.78 3.51 -0.35
N ASN A 158 -11.79 3.53 -1.23
CA ASN A 158 -11.67 3.05 -2.60
C ASN A 158 -10.58 3.82 -3.37
N THR A 159 -10.49 5.13 -3.18
CA THR A 159 -9.43 5.96 -3.77
C THR A 159 -8.04 5.56 -3.27
N TYR A 160 -7.85 5.37 -1.95
CA TYR A 160 -6.58 4.92 -1.39
C TYR A 160 -6.19 3.52 -1.85
N MET A 161 -7.15 2.60 -1.97
CA MET A 161 -6.90 1.26 -2.48
C MET A 161 -6.54 1.29 -3.97
N GLY A 162 -7.26 2.06 -4.79
CA GLY A 162 -6.94 2.26 -6.20
C GLY A 162 -5.53 2.85 -6.40
N PHE A 163 -5.17 3.85 -5.60
CA PHE A 163 -3.81 4.38 -5.56
C PHE A 163 -2.77 3.32 -5.16
N SER A 164 -3.04 2.51 -4.16
CA SER A 164 -2.11 1.47 -3.69
C SER A 164 -1.91 0.38 -4.75
N MET A 165 -2.98 0.00 -5.45
CA MET A 165 -2.92 -0.94 -6.57
C MET A 165 -2.16 -0.36 -7.76
N PHE A 166 -2.42 0.89 -8.10
CA PHE A 166 -1.66 1.63 -9.12
C PHE A 166 -0.17 1.66 -8.81
N LYS A 167 0.21 2.00 -7.56
CA LYS A 167 1.60 2.00 -7.11
C LYS A 167 2.25 0.63 -7.29
N LEU A 168 1.58 -0.44 -6.84
CA LEU A 168 2.12 -1.79 -6.94
C LEU A 168 2.19 -2.26 -8.39
N ALA A 169 1.19 -1.96 -9.22
CA ALA A 169 1.21 -2.22 -10.66
C ALA A 169 2.41 -1.53 -11.34
N ALA A 170 2.69 -0.27 -11.01
CA ALA A 170 3.86 0.44 -11.54
C ALA A 170 5.19 -0.19 -11.09
N ILE A 171 5.25 -0.75 -9.87
CA ILE A 171 6.43 -1.52 -9.39
C ILE A 171 6.59 -2.80 -10.21
N CYS A 172 5.53 -3.57 -10.42
CA CYS A 172 5.53 -4.80 -11.23
C CYS A 172 5.97 -4.51 -12.67
N GLN A 173 5.43 -3.45 -13.28
CA GLN A 173 5.85 -3.00 -14.61
C GLN A 173 7.34 -2.64 -14.67
N GLY A 174 7.85 -1.97 -13.63
CA GLY A 174 9.28 -1.66 -13.52
C GLY A 174 10.17 -2.91 -13.49
N ILE A 175 9.71 -4.01 -12.90
CA ILE A 175 10.41 -5.31 -12.92
C ILE A 175 10.36 -5.89 -14.34
N THR A 176 9.18 -5.92 -14.97
CA THR A 176 8.98 -6.38 -16.36
C THR A 176 9.88 -5.62 -17.34
N GLY A 177 9.95 -4.29 -17.24
CA GLY A 177 10.83 -3.46 -18.07
C GLY A 177 12.30 -3.80 -17.90
N ARG A 178 12.79 -3.98 -16.65
CA ARG A 178 14.19 -4.37 -16.40
C ARG A 178 14.54 -5.76 -16.95
N VAL A 179 13.61 -6.70 -16.91
CA VAL A 179 13.84 -8.04 -17.50
C VAL A 179 13.91 -7.93 -19.02
N ARG A 180 12.98 -7.17 -19.65
CA ARG A 180 13.05 -6.89 -21.10
C ARG A 180 14.38 -6.30 -21.51
N ASP A 181 14.90 -5.35 -20.73
CA ASP A 181 16.16 -4.66 -21.03
C ASP A 181 17.42 -5.47 -20.63
N GLY A 182 17.24 -6.70 -20.11
CA GLY A 182 18.34 -7.59 -19.70
C GLY A 182 19.12 -7.12 -18.48
N THR A 183 18.58 -6.16 -17.71
CA THR A 183 19.21 -5.58 -16.51
C THR A 183 18.78 -6.25 -15.21
N ALA A 184 17.80 -7.17 -15.27
CA ALA A 184 17.42 -8.02 -14.15
C ALA A 184 17.38 -9.49 -14.58
N ALA A 185 17.94 -10.38 -13.74
CA ALA A 185 17.81 -11.83 -13.90
C ALA A 185 16.45 -12.27 -13.33
N GLY A 186 15.46 -12.54 -14.19
CA GLY A 186 14.16 -13.02 -13.73
C GLY A 186 13.50 -13.94 -14.75
N LYS A 187 13.23 -15.19 -14.33
CA LYS A 187 12.45 -16.15 -15.13
C LYS A 187 10.93 -15.85 -15.10
N ASN A 188 10.49 -14.80 -14.38
CA ASN A 188 9.07 -14.54 -14.06
C ASN A 188 8.57 -13.19 -14.58
N ALA A 189 9.16 -12.61 -15.64
CA ALA A 189 8.72 -11.32 -16.19
C ALA A 189 7.25 -11.34 -16.61
N GLU A 190 6.78 -12.42 -17.24
CA GLU A 190 5.40 -12.61 -17.63
C GLU A 190 4.44 -12.53 -16.42
N SER A 191 4.81 -13.19 -15.30
CA SER A 191 4.01 -13.14 -14.07
C SER A 191 3.88 -11.73 -13.49
N PHE A 192 4.92 -10.88 -13.58
CA PHE A 192 4.84 -9.49 -13.14
C PHE A 192 4.01 -8.63 -14.09
N PHE A 193 4.07 -8.92 -15.37
CA PHE A 193 3.22 -8.24 -16.35
C PHE A 193 1.74 -8.55 -16.13
N ASP A 194 1.39 -9.83 -15.96
CA ASP A 194 0.03 -10.26 -15.61
C ASP A 194 -0.46 -9.61 -14.31
N GLN A 195 0.41 -9.49 -13.31
CA GLN A 195 0.09 -8.79 -12.07
C GLN A 195 -0.15 -7.30 -12.29
N THR A 196 0.60 -6.66 -13.19
CA THR A 196 0.39 -5.25 -13.55
C THR A 196 -1.03 -5.05 -14.08
N ILE A 197 -1.46 -5.89 -15.02
CA ILE A 197 -2.82 -5.86 -15.58
C ILE A 197 -3.87 -6.10 -14.49
N ALA A 198 -3.76 -7.20 -13.75
CA ALA A 198 -4.75 -7.57 -12.74
C ALA A 198 -4.92 -6.49 -11.65
N LEU A 199 -3.81 -5.92 -11.16
CA LEU A 199 -3.83 -4.86 -10.15
C LEU A 199 -4.46 -3.56 -10.70
N SER A 200 -4.09 -3.17 -11.91
CA SER A 200 -4.64 -1.94 -12.50
C SER A 200 -6.12 -2.08 -12.85
N ASP A 201 -6.56 -3.22 -13.37
CA ASP A 201 -7.97 -3.49 -13.68
C ASP A 201 -8.82 -3.46 -12.41
N PHE A 202 -8.34 -4.08 -11.34
CA PHE A 202 -9.04 -4.08 -10.07
C PHE A 202 -9.05 -2.68 -9.44
N GLY A 203 -7.90 -1.99 -9.45
CA GLY A 203 -7.81 -0.61 -8.95
C GLY A 203 -8.73 0.34 -9.70
N TRP A 204 -8.80 0.23 -11.03
CA TRP A 204 -9.72 1.01 -11.84
C TRP A 204 -11.19 0.71 -11.53
N THR A 205 -11.53 -0.56 -11.33
CA THR A 205 -12.89 -0.97 -10.95
C THR A 205 -13.30 -0.41 -9.59
N LEU A 206 -12.41 -0.39 -8.62
CA LEU A 206 -12.68 0.14 -7.28
C LEU A 206 -12.99 1.63 -7.28
N VAL A 207 -12.22 2.43 -8.00
CA VAL A 207 -12.40 3.89 -8.03
C VAL A 207 -13.63 4.34 -8.84
N GLN A 208 -14.32 3.43 -9.51
CA GLN A 208 -15.57 3.70 -10.23
C GLN A 208 -16.83 3.35 -9.40
N GLN A 209 -16.69 2.80 -8.21
CA GLN A 209 -17.79 2.47 -7.30
C GLN A 209 -18.15 3.67 -6.42
#